data_8225681a14f5fa6de12b76c4e66ac675
#
_entry.id   8225681a14f5fa6de12b76c4e66ac675
#
_cell.length_a   1.000
_cell.length_b   1.000
_cell.length_c   1.000
_cell.angle_alpha   90.00
_cell.angle_beta   90.00
_cell.angle_gamma   90.00
#
_symmetry.space_group_name_H-M   'P 1'
#
loop_
_entity.id
_entity.type
_entity.pdbx_description
1 polymer ?
#
loop_
_entity_poly.entity_id
_entity_poly.type
_entity_poly.pdbx_seq_one_letter_code
_entity_poly.pdbx_strand_id
1 'polypeptide(L)'
;KEQKHRYYPNTMTLDLYMLFASHLNIGTQETLEFFKCLAEDVKTYPEFNGKGILWVHLMPYYQETLQQYMNYQEKYYIQACDLNLDYMEPLDEAHPLEALAKKMILNIYNGPYERKVEMIRHLVKEFQSDAVIHFCHWGCKQSSGGVMLLKEAMREENVPMLILDGDALDRRNSHDGQ
;
A
#
# COMPACT_ATOMS: atom_id res chain seq x y z
N LYS A 1 3.95 8.72 6.68
CA LYS A 1 4.80 9.87 6.28
C LYS A 1 6.18 9.82 6.92
N GLU A 2 6.30 9.45 8.19
CA GLU A 2 7.59 9.35 8.89
C GLU A 2 8.52 8.29 8.28
N GLN A 3 7.97 7.29 7.62
CA GLN A 3 8.72 6.20 6.99
C GLN A 3 9.33 6.58 5.64
N LYS A 4 8.95 7.68 5.07
CA LYS A 4 9.19 8.11 3.69
C LYS A 4 10.63 7.96 3.18
N HIS A 5 11.63 8.13 3.98
CA HIS A 5 13.05 8.02 3.61
C HIS A 5 13.86 7.20 4.60
N ARG A 6 13.19 6.43 5.46
CA ARG A 6 13.85 5.66 6.49
C ARG A 6 13.77 4.18 6.16
N TYR A 7 14.85 3.49 6.42
CA TYR A 7 14.83 2.04 6.41
C TYR A 7 14.12 1.56 7.66
N TYR A 8 12.88 1.22 7.52
CA TYR A 8 12.18 0.40 8.49
C TYR A 8 12.17 -1.03 7.95
N PRO A 9 12.53 -2.06 8.72
CA PRO A 9 12.55 -3.45 8.24
C PRO A 9 11.12 -3.93 7.98
N ASN A 10 10.46 -3.27 7.02
CA ASN A 10 9.13 -3.59 6.61
C ASN A 10 9.12 -4.94 5.89
N THR A 11 8.14 -5.75 6.21
CA THR A 11 7.90 -7.03 5.57
C THR A 11 6.49 -7.08 5.03
N MET A 12 6.25 -7.93 4.04
CA MET A 12 4.90 -8.18 3.53
C MET A 12 3.95 -8.62 4.66
N THR A 13 4.46 -9.33 5.66
CA THR A 13 3.69 -9.74 6.84
C THR A 13 3.33 -8.53 7.73
N LEU A 14 4.25 -7.60 7.93
CA LEU A 14 3.97 -6.39 8.70
C LEU A 14 2.94 -5.50 7.99
N ASP A 15 3.05 -5.33 6.67
CA ASP A 15 2.06 -4.59 5.89
C ASP A 15 0.67 -5.20 6.00
N LEU A 16 0.56 -6.52 5.94
CA LEU A 16 -0.70 -7.22 6.16
C LEU A 16 -1.24 -6.98 7.58
N TYR A 17 -0.36 -7.00 8.57
CA TYR A 17 -0.75 -6.72 9.96
C TYR A 17 -1.25 -5.28 10.13
N MET A 18 -0.58 -4.32 9.52
CA MET A 18 -1.02 -2.91 9.51
C MET A 18 -2.38 -2.77 8.81
N LEU A 19 -2.62 -3.49 7.72
CA LEU A 19 -3.91 -3.52 7.04
C LEU A 19 -5.04 -4.01 7.97
N PHE A 20 -4.83 -5.11 8.68
CA PHE A 20 -5.82 -5.59 9.64
C PHE A 20 -6.03 -4.62 10.80
N ALA A 21 -4.98 -4.03 11.33
CA ALA A 21 -5.09 -3.05 12.40
C ALA A 21 -5.87 -1.80 11.95
N SER A 22 -5.60 -1.30 10.76
CA SER A 22 -6.22 -0.08 10.23
C SER A 22 -7.66 -0.26 9.74
N HIS A 23 -8.09 -1.48 9.40
CA HIS A 23 -9.41 -1.74 8.82
C HIS A 23 -10.36 -2.53 9.73
N LEU A 24 -9.83 -3.52 10.47
CA LEU A 24 -10.66 -4.39 11.30
C LEU A 24 -10.72 -3.97 12.77
N ASN A 25 -9.65 -3.35 13.27
CA ASN A 25 -9.53 -2.93 14.67
C ASN A 25 -9.46 -1.42 14.84
N ILE A 26 -9.87 -0.68 13.84
CA ILE A 26 -9.88 0.80 13.90
C ILE A 26 -10.78 1.29 15.04
N GLY A 27 -10.30 2.30 15.76
CA GLY A 27 -11.04 2.91 16.88
C GLY A 27 -10.82 2.23 18.23
N THR A 28 -9.99 1.18 18.31
CA THR A 28 -9.58 0.60 19.59
C THR A 28 -8.35 1.32 20.15
N GLN A 29 -8.22 1.32 21.48
CA GLN A 29 -7.07 1.92 22.16
C GLN A 29 -5.77 1.22 21.81
N GLU A 30 -5.82 -0.11 21.69
CA GLU A 30 -4.68 -0.94 21.33
C GLU A 30 -4.13 -0.60 19.94
N THR A 31 -5.02 -0.39 18.97
CA THR A 31 -4.63 0.02 17.61
C THR A 31 -3.98 1.41 17.62
N LEU A 32 -4.54 2.34 18.38
CA LEU A 32 -3.95 3.67 18.52
C LEU A 32 -2.55 3.62 19.13
N GLU A 33 -2.36 2.83 20.19
CA GLU A 33 -1.06 2.64 20.85
C GLU A 33 -0.05 1.96 19.91
N PHE A 34 -0.48 0.93 19.18
CA PHE A 34 0.36 0.28 18.19
C PHE A 34 0.90 1.28 17.15
N PHE A 35 0.04 2.09 16.53
CA PHE A 35 0.50 3.05 15.52
C PHE A 35 1.33 4.19 16.10
N LYS A 36 1.08 4.61 17.35
CA LYS A 36 1.95 5.57 18.04
C LYS A 36 3.36 5.00 18.28
N CYS A 37 3.45 3.79 18.80
CA CYS A 37 4.72 3.11 19.00
C CYS A 37 5.45 2.92 17.66
N LEU A 38 4.75 2.47 16.62
CA LEU A 38 5.32 2.31 15.28
C LEU A 38 5.87 3.62 14.72
N ALA A 39 5.14 4.73 14.88
CA ALA A 39 5.57 6.04 14.41
C ALA A 39 6.82 6.56 15.14
N GLU A 40 6.95 6.29 16.44
CA GLU A 40 8.17 6.62 17.20
C GLU A 40 9.34 5.71 16.83
N ASP A 41 9.08 4.42 16.67
CA ASP A 41 10.09 3.43 16.31
C ASP A 41 10.73 3.74 14.95
N VAL A 42 9.92 4.05 13.95
CA VAL A 42 10.40 4.44 12.61
C VAL A 42 11.41 5.60 12.65
N LYS A 43 11.26 6.56 13.56
CA LYS A 43 12.18 7.70 13.68
C LYS A 43 13.60 7.30 14.11
N THR A 44 13.75 6.13 14.72
CA THR A 44 15.05 5.60 15.17
C THR A 44 15.88 4.98 14.04
N TYR A 45 15.28 4.65 12.91
CA TYR A 45 15.95 3.99 11.80
C TYR A 45 16.68 4.99 10.89
N PRO A 46 17.80 4.57 10.27
CA PRO A 46 18.53 5.40 9.33
C PRO A 46 17.75 5.64 8.04
N GLU A 47 18.21 6.61 7.26
CA GLU A 47 17.71 6.78 5.91
C GLU A 47 18.03 5.58 5.03
N PHE A 48 17.08 5.20 4.18
CA PHE A 48 17.23 4.10 3.24
C PHE A 48 17.81 4.60 1.92
N ASN A 49 18.90 3.98 1.48
CA ASN A 49 19.60 4.33 0.25
C ASN A 49 19.24 3.43 -0.95
N GLY A 50 18.36 2.45 -0.75
CA GLY A 50 17.86 1.57 -1.82
C GLY A 50 16.69 2.18 -2.58
N LYS A 51 15.98 1.33 -3.34
CA LYS A 51 14.83 1.71 -4.14
C LYS A 51 13.53 1.54 -3.36
N GLY A 52 12.80 2.62 -3.25
CA GLY A 52 11.49 2.66 -2.61
C GLY A 52 10.38 2.22 -3.55
N ILE A 53 9.55 1.30 -3.11
CA ILE A 53 8.45 0.72 -3.89
C ILE A 53 7.13 1.07 -3.24
N LEU A 54 6.22 1.65 -4.02
CA LEU A 54 4.81 1.75 -3.65
C LEU A 54 4.11 0.47 -4.09
N TRP A 55 3.54 -0.25 -3.12
CA TRP A 55 2.72 -1.42 -3.41
C TRP A 55 1.27 -1.02 -3.60
N VAL A 56 0.63 -1.59 -4.62
CA VAL A 56 -0.79 -1.33 -4.92
C VAL A 56 -1.58 -2.62 -4.84
N HIS A 57 -2.64 -2.60 -4.04
CA HIS A 57 -3.55 -3.69 -3.74
C HIS A 57 -2.98 -4.75 -2.78
N LEU A 58 -3.64 -5.91 -2.67
CA LEU A 58 -3.25 -6.99 -1.74
C LEU A 58 -1.84 -7.50 -2.02
N MET A 59 -1.16 -7.93 -0.97
CA MET A 59 0.13 -8.60 -1.09
C MET A 59 -0.07 -10.11 -1.03
N PRO A 60 0.45 -10.89 -2.00
CA PRO A 60 0.46 -12.35 -1.93
C PRO A 60 1.56 -12.82 -0.95
N TYR A 61 1.36 -12.56 0.33
CA TYR A 61 2.34 -12.74 1.42
C TYR A 61 2.81 -14.19 1.62
N TYR A 62 2.15 -15.17 1.00
CA TYR A 62 2.55 -16.57 1.01
C TYR A 62 3.59 -16.91 -0.09
N GLN A 63 3.86 -16.03 -1.05
CA GLN A 63 4.82 -16.27 -2.11
C GLN A 63 6.26 -16.10 -1.60
N GLU A 64 6.96 -17.21 -1.43
CA GLU A 64 8.32 -17.24 -0.87
C GLU A 64 9.32 -16.46 -1.72
N THR A 65 9.24 -16.58 -3.04
CA THR A 65 10.10 -15.83 -3.97
C THR A 65 9.93 -14.32 -3.80
N LEU A 66 8.68 -13.85 -3.70
CA LEU A 66 8.41 -12.43 -3.51
C LEU A 66 8.89 -11.93 -2.13
N GLN A 67 8.71 -12.76 -1.09
CA GLN A 67 9.25 -12.44 0.25
C GLN A 67 10.77 -12.33 0.24
N GLN A 68 11.48 -13.18 -0.50
CA GLN A 68 12.94 -13.12 -0.63
C GLN A 68 13.41 -11.81 -1.26
N TYR A 69 12.63 -11.23 -2.19
CA TYR A 69 12.97 -9.95 -2.82
C TYR A 69 12.54 -8.72 -2.02
N MET A 70 11.52 -8.83 -1.16
CA MET A 70 10.90 -7.67 -0.51
C MET A 70 11.17 -7.58 0.99
N ASN A 71 11.39 -8.72 1.68
CA ASN A 71 11.56 -8.70 3.12
C ASN A 71 13.03 -8.51 3.50
N TYR A 72 13.33 -7.57 4.37
CA TYR A 72 14.65 -7.32 4.96
C TYR A 72 15.77 -7.09 3.91
N GLN A 73 15.44 -6.44 2.80
CA GLN A 73 16.40 -6.20 1.74
C GLN A 73 17.02 -4.79 1.84
N GLU A 74 18.30 -4.69 1.46
CA GLU A 74 19.01 -3.41 1.38
C GLU A 74 18.80 -2.70 0.03
N LYS A 75 18.36 -3.44 -1.00
CA LYS A 75 18.20 -2.91 -2.37
C LYS A 75 16.81 -2.34 -2.62
N TYR A 76 15.80 -3.02 -2.11
CA TYR A 76 14.39 -2.71 -2.33
C TYR A 76 13.66 -2.67 -1.00
N TYR A 77 12.64 -1.84 -0.93
CA TYR A 77 11.86 -1.71 0.26
C TYR A 77 10.45 -1.22 -0.08
N ILE A 78 9.44 -1.86 0.49
CA ILE A 78 8.07 -1.41 0.36
C ILE A 78 7.87 -0.22 1.29
N GLN A 79 7.71 0.97 0.70
CA GLN A 79 7.51 2.20 1.46
C GLN A 79 6.11 2.29 2.03
N ALA A 80 5.12 1.88 1.24
CA ALA A 80 3.73 1.96 1.59
C ALA A 80 2.89 1.03 0.72
N CYS A 81 1.70 0.69 1.23
CA CYS A 81 0.65 0.02 0.48
C CYS A 81 -0.57 0.93 0.41
N ASP A 82 -1.17 1.07 -0.76
CA ASP A 82 -2.33 1.93 -0.99
C ASP A 82 -3.55 1.52 -0.14
N LEU A 83 -3.67 0.24 0.22
CA LEU A 83 -4.71 -0.24 1.12
C LEU A 83 -4.62 0.37 2.53
N ASN A 84 -3.42 0.71 2.98
CA ASN A 84 -3.23 1.40 4.26
C ASN A 84 -3.40 2.93 4.15
N LEU A 85 -3.56 3.44 2.94
CA LEU A 85 -3.63 4.86 2.61
C LEU A 85 -4.88 5.20 1.77
N ASP A 86 -5.92 4.41 1.88
CA ASP A 86 -7.15 4.49 1.10
C ASP A 86 -7.98 5.76 1.36
N TYR A 87 -7.69 6.44 2.48
CA TYR A 87 -8.27 7.72 2.84
C TYR A 87 -7.29 8.53 3.70
N MET A 88 -6.87 9.69 3.21
CA MET A 88 -5.79 10.49 3.80
C MET A 88 -6.25 11.75 4.53
N GLU A 89 -7.54 12.11 4.45
CA GLU A 89 -8.05 13.30 5.13
C GLU A 89 -8.29 13.03 6.62
N PRO A 90 -8.04 13.99 7.51
CA PRO A 90 -8.41 13.88 8.91
C PRO A 90 -9.92 13.69 9.07
N LEU A 91 -10.32 12.86 10.02
CA LEU A 91 -11.73 12.69 10.36
C LEU A 91 -12.18 13.85 11.26
N ASP A 92 -13.33 14.44 10.96
CA ASP A 92 -13.94 15.47 11.78
C ASP A 92 -14.64 14.83 12.99
N GLU A 93 -14.03 14.99 14.16
CA GLU A 93 -14.53 14.44 15.42
C GLU A 93 -15.82 15.14 15.91
N ALA A 94 -16.08 16.36 15.46
CA ALA A 94 -17.31 17.08 15.82
C ALA A 94 -18.53 16.53 15.05
N HIS A 95 -18.31 15.96 13.88
CA HIS A 95 -19.37 15.39 13.02
C HIS A 95 -19.03 13.96 12.60
N PRO A 96 -18.98 13.00 13.54
CA PRO A 96 -18.39 11.69 13.30
C PRO A 96 -19.13 10.85 12.24
N LEU A 97 -20.45 10.91 12.20
CA LEU A 97 -21.24 10.17 11.20
C LEU A 97 -21.02 10.70 9.79
N GLU A 98 -20.96 12.02 9.64
CA GLU A 98 -20.66 12.66 8.37
C GLU A 98 -19.23 12.37 7.92
N ALA A 99 -18.26 12.43 8.83
CA ALA A 99 -16.86 12.09 8.57
C ALA A 99 -16.71 10.65 8.10
N LEU A 100 -17.39 9.70 8.74
CA LEU A 100 -17.38 8.29 8.32
C LEU A 100 -18.06 8.10 6.95
N ALA A 101 -19.20 8.74 6.72
CA ALA A 101 -19.87 8.68 5.41
C ALA A 101 -18.96 9.26 4.31
N LYS A 102 -18.30 10.37 4.57
CA LYS A 102 -17.34 10.99 3.66
C LYS A 102 -16.15 10.05 3.38
N LYS A 103 -15.57 9.44 4.43
CA LYS A 103 -14.52 8.43 4.28
C LYS A 103 -14.95 7.27 3.37
N MET A 104 -16.15 6.74 3.57
CA MET A 104 -16.67 5.63 2.75
C MET A 104 -16.88 6.03 1.29
N ILE A 105 -17.42 7.22 1.03
CA ILE A 105 -17.72 7.70 -0.33
C ILE A 105 -16.43 8.07 -1.08
N LEU A 106 -15.47 8.68 -0.41
CA LEU A 106 -14.24 9.17 -1.01
C LEU A 106 -13.09 8.16 -1.00
N ASN A 107 -13.30 6.99 -0.42
CA ASN A 107 -12.33 5.89 -0.48
C ASN A 107 -11.93 5.60 -1.93
N ILE A 108 -10.65 5.41 -2.19
CA ILE A 108 -10.11 5.20 -3.55
C ILE A 108 -10.58 3.90 -4.22
N TYR A 109 -11.11 2.97 -3.42
CA TYR A 109 -11.71 1.73 -3.92
C TYR A 109 -13.20 1.88 -4.25
N ASN A 110 -13.74 3.07 -4.07
CA ASN A 110 -15.13 3.40 -4.37
C ASN A 110 -15.20 4.44 -5.49
N GLY A 111 -16.04 4.20 -6.48
CA GLY A 111 -16.25 5.11 -7.61
C GLY A 111 -15.32 4.85 -8.82
N PRO A 112 -15.06 5.87 -9.66
CA PRO A 112 -14.28 5.71 -10.87
C PRO A 112 -12.80 5.44 -10.60
N TYR A 113 -12.18 4.66 -11.48
CA TYR A 113 -10.79 4.22 -11.29
C TYR A 113 -9.78 5.39 -11.38
N GLU A 114 -10.14 6.45 -12.06
CA GLU A 114 -9.37 7.69 -12.15
C GLU A 114 -9.05 8.28 -10.77
N ARG A 115 -9.96 8.15 -9.81
CA ARG A 115 -9.71 8.57 -8.42
C ARG A 115 -8.53 7.81 -7.80
N LYS A 116 -8.46 6.50 -8.06
CA LYS A 116 -7.34 5.67 -7.64
C LYS A 116 -6.05 6.09 -8.33
N VAL A 117 -6.11 6.34 -9.64
CA VAL A 117 -4.94 6.81 -10.40
C VAL A 117 -4.37 8.09 -9.80
N GLU A 118 -5.22 9.08 -9.52
CA GLU A 118 -4.78 10.35 -8.93
C GLU A 118 -4.19 10.17 -7.53
N MET A 119 -4.78 9.30 -6.71
CA MET A 119 -4.21 8.98 -5.39
C MET A 119 -2.84 8.31 -5.52
N ILE A 120 -2.67 7.35 -6.42
CA ILE A 120 -1.37 6.69 -6.63
C ILE A 120 -0.33 7.69 -7.14
N ARG A 121 -0.68 8.59 -8.06
CA ARG A 121 0.20 9.70 -8.49
C ARG A 121 0.63 10.57 -7.30
N HIS A 122 -0.31 10.89 -6.41
CA HIS A 122 -0.02 11.66 -5.21
C HIS A 122 0.93 10.90 -4.27
N LEU A 123 0.65 9.62 -4.00
CA LEU A 123 1.48 8.78 -3.14
C LEU A 123 2.90 8.59 -3.68
N VAL A 124 3.04 8.34 -4.97
CA VAL A 124 4.36 8.23 -5.64
C VAL A 124 5.18 9.50 -5.41
N LYS A 125 4.59 10.67 -5.59
CA LYS A 125 5.26 11.96 -5.36
C LYS A 125 5.55 12.22 -3.88
N GLU A 126 4.59 11.94 -3.01
CA GLU A 126 4.72 12.13 -1.56
C GLU A 126 5.81 11.24 -0.96
N PHE A 127 5.88 9.97 -1.37
CA PHE A 127 6.88 9.02 -0.90
C PHE A 127 8.16 9.03 -1.75
N GLN A 128 8.20 9.77 -2.85
CA GLN A 128 9.29 9.76 -3.82
C GLN A 128 9.65 8.33 -4.25
N SER A 129 8.62 7.56 -4.58
CA SER A 129 8.78 6.15 -4.91
C SER A 129 9.52 5.96 -6.23
N ASP A 130 10.47 5.04 -6.25
CA ASP A 130 11.25 4.71 -7.45
C ASP A 130 10.49 3.82 -8.42
N ALA A 131 9.55 3.02 -7.91
CA ALA A 131 8.74 2.11 -8.71
C ALA A 131 7.38 1.82 -8.04
N VAL A 132 6.45 1.31 -8.84
CA VAL A 132 5.15 0.82 -8.38
C VAL A 132 5.06 -0.67 -8.69
N ILE A 133 4.60 -1.48 -7.74
CA ILE A 133 4.17 -2.85 -7.97
C ILE A 133 2.66 -2.93 -7.75
N HIS A 134 1.95 -3.36 -8.75
CA HIS A 134 0.50 -3.56 -8.67
C HIS A 134 0.17 -5.05 -8.73
N PHE A 135 -0.45 -5.57 -7.70
CA PHE A 135 -0.94 -6.94 -7.69
C PHE A 135 -2.39 -7.01 -8.16
N CYS A 136 -2.62 -7.64 -9.31
CA CYS A 136 -3.94 -7.90 -9.88
C CYS A 136 -4.49 -9.21 -9.32
N HIS A 137 -5.30 -9.13 -8.27
CA HIS A 137 -6.00 -10.29 -7.77
C HIS A 137 -7.16 -10.68 -8.70
N TRP A 138 -7.18 -11.92 -9.16
CA TRP A 138 -8.13 -12.42 -10.17
C TRP A 138 -9.60 -12.19 -9.85
N GLY A 139 -9.98 -12.33 -8.59
CA GLY A 139 -11.36 -12.10 -8.14
C GLY A 139 -11.76 -10.64 -7.98
N CYS A 140 -10.84 -9.69 -8.13
CA CYS A 140 -11.08 -8.28 -7.82
C CYS A 140 -11.10 -7.39 -9.07
N LYS A 141 -12.28 -6.99 -9.51
CA LYS A 141 -12.41 -6.04 -10.64
C LYS A 141 -11.80 -4.68 -10.35
N GLN A 142 -11.81 -4.23 -9.10
CA GLN A 142 -11.21 -2.98 -8.67
C GLN A 142 -9.68 -2.99 -8.74
N SER A 143 -9.05 -4.15 -8.64
CA SER A 143 -7.60 -4.24 -8.83
C SER A 143 -7.24 -4.36 -10.32
N SER A 144 -7.88 -5.26 -11.05
CA SER A 144 -7.49 -5.58 -12.42
C SER A 144 -8.14 -4.71 -13.50
N GLY A 145 -9.38 -4.23 -13.26
CA GLY A 145 -10.18 -3.59 -14.30
C GLY A 145 -9.63 -2.29 -14.86
N GLY A 146 -8.91 -1.52 -14.06
CA GLY A 146 -8.33 -0.24 -14.46
C GLY A 146 -6.81 -0.19 -14.48
N VAL A 147 -6.13 -1.34 -14.34
CA VAL A 147 -4.66 -1.40 -14.18
C VAL A 147 -3.91 -0.73 -15.34
N MET A 148 -4.44 -0.81 -16.55
CA MET A 148 -3.80 -0.18 -17.72
C MET A 148 -3.88 1.35 -17.68
N LEU A 149 -4.92 1.93 -17.09
CA LEU A 149 -4.99 3.38 -16.84
C LEU A 149 -3.91 3.80 -15.86
N LEU A 150 -3.71 3.02 -14.80
CA LEU A 150 -2.64 3.28 -13.84
C LEU A 150 -1.26 3.12 -14.47
N LYS A 151 -1.05 2.08 -15.28
CA LYS A 151 0.23 1.86 -15.98
C LYS A 151 0.58 3.04 -16.89
N GLU A 152 -0.39 3.55 -17.63
CA GLU A 152 -0.19 4.72 -18.49
C GLU A 152 0.14 5.97 -17.67
N ALA A 153 -0.58 6.19 -16.58
CA ALA A 153 -0.30 7.29 -15.66
C ALA A 153 1.12 7.22 -15.07
N MET A 154 1.59 6.04 -14.69
CA MET A 154 2.96 5.86 -14.20
C MET A 154 4.00 6.08 -15.31
N ARG A 155 3.70 5.68 -16.54
CA ARG A 155 4.54 5.96 -17.70
C ARG A 155 4.70 7.47 -17.95
N GLU A 156 3.61 8.24 -17.83
CA GLU A 156 3.64 9.70 -17.95
C GLU A 156 4.51 10.36 -16.85
N GLU A 157 4.49 9.81 -15.64
CA GLU A 157 5.32 10.28 -14.51
C GLU A 157 6.78 9.74 -14.59
N ASN A 158 7.13 8.94 -15.59
CA ASN A 158 8.43 8.25 -15.72
C ASN A 158 8.73 7.31 -14.53
N VAL A 159 7.72 6.71 -13.93
CA VAL A 159 7.83 5.76 -12.83
C VAL A 159 7.61 4.35 -13.38
N PRO A 160 8.59 3.45 -13.28
CA PRO A 160 8.40 2.07 -13.72
C PRO A 160 7.33 1.37 -12.89
N MET A 161 6.50 0.58 -13.57
CA MET A 161 5.42 -0.17 -12.93
C MET A 161 5.45 -1.62 -13.36
N LEU A 162 5.54 -2.52 -12.37
CA LEU A 162 5.37 -3.95 -12.52
C LEU A 162 3.92 -4.33 -12.21
N ILE A 163 3.33 -5.14 -13.07
CA ILE A 163 2.02 -5.74 -12.84
C ILE A 163 2.24 -7.22 -12.57
N LEU A 164 1.81 -7.68 -11.41
CA LEU A 164 1.76 -9.08 -11.03
C LEU A 164 0.30 -9.54 -11.07
N ASP A 165 0.05 -10.66 -11.71
CA ASP A 165 -1.29 -11.23 -11.83
C ASP A 165 -1.37 -12.57 -11.11
N GLY A 166 -2.39 -12.78 -10.28
CA GLY A 166 -2.51 -14.01 -9.52
C GLY A 166 -3.64 -14.02 -8.50
N ASP A 167 -3.59 -15.03 -7.67
CA ASP A 167 -4.51 -15.17 -6.54
C ASP A 167 -3.79 -14.82 -5.22
N ALA A 168 -4.33 -13.90 -4.46
CA ALA A 168 -3.75 -13.50 -3.17
C ALA A 168 -3.98 -14.54 -2.06
N LEU A 169 -4.86 -15.51 -2.25
CA LEU A 169 -5.31 -16.45 -1.22
C LEU A 169 -4.91 -17.89 -1.52
N ASP A 170 -5.01 -18.32 -2.77
CA ASP A 170 -4.76 -19.71 -3.15
C ASP A 170 -3.41 -19.85 -3.88
N ARG A 171 -2.44 -20.44 -3.18
CA ARG A 171 -1.08 -20.74 -3.73
C ARG A 171 -1.10 -21.51 -5.04
N ARG A 172 -2.12 -22.36 -5.26
CA ARG A 172 -2.23 -23.19 -6.46
C ARG A 172 -2.48 -22.37 -7.73
N ASN A 173 -2.97 -21.16 -7.56
CA ASN A 173 -3.32 -20.25 -8.66
C ASN A 173 -2.23 -19.21 -8.95
N SER A 174 -1.05 -19.36 -8.35
CA SER A 174 0.08 -18.45 -8.56
C SER A 174 1.33 -19.24 -8.89
N HIS A 175 2.12 -18.73 -9.83
CA HIS A 175 3.39 -19.32 -10.23
C HIS A 175 4.55 -18.45 -9.79
N ASP A 176 5.55 -19.05 -9.14
CA ASP A 176 6.77 -18.33 -8.70
C ASP A 176 7.67 -17.87 -9.85
N GLY A 177 7.33 -18.19 -11.08
CA GLY A 177 8.10 -17.83 -12.28
C GLY A 177 7.58 -16.61 -13.04
N GLN A 178 6.68 -15.83 -12.45
CA GLN A 178 6.17 -14.59 -13.09
C GLN A 178 7.15 -13.43 -12.98
#